data_a540d2eef5ca29e76a9ef0bdf4abb9d6
#
_entry.id   a540d2eef5ca29e76a9ef0bdf4abb9d6
#
_cell.length_a   1.000
_cell.length_b   1.000
_cell.length_c   1.000
_cell.angle_alpha   90.00
_cell.angle_beta   90.00
_cell.angle_gamma   90.00
#
_symmetry.space_group_name_H-M   'P 1'
#
loop_
_entity.id
_entity.type
_entity.pdbx_description
1 polymer ?
#
loop_
_entity_poly.entity_id
_entity_poly.type
_entity_poly.pdbx_seq_one_letter_code
_entity_poly.pdbx_strand_id
1 'polypeptide(L)'
;MKRKTWHKYHKWLGIIICFFVIMFSLSGIILNHRSTFASMSISRKFLPSSYTFKRWNNGLLRGTIRYKDQLSKTEKVLIYGASGFFLTDSTASSINEFNNGLPAGADYRQIRGVVQTPQGELFAAGIMGLYRLKEHNTWQQVSLPKEDDDELLSDISMRGDTLVVLSRSYLYISSAPYNHFQRLQLHAPAGYDGKVSLFKQLWLLHCGGLFGTWGKLFMDAIALVLILLSVTGIWLWARPRSVKMFKWHKQVGIYTFFLTLFIAITGWALRPPLLIFLASNSTRPLPGTVLNSDNAWYDKLRMIRYDEQEHDWMISTSDGFYSLTSLTSQPKALTTAPPVSVMGQNVWQHESIGTWLVGSFDGLYRWNRQTNYIEPCDASLYAGVLVPGTAPTGQTISGYSSDFKGHLCWADYFTGTPFPAQPSRLEDRPMSLWNAALEVHTGRIYMGSIVSFAFIFVMGILLVIVLVSGKKL
;
A
#
# COMPACT_ATOMS: atom_id res chain seq x y z
N MET A 1 2.56 -8.33 44.69
CA MET A 1 2.76 -6.86 44.79
C MET A 1 1.60 -6.23 45.56
N LYS A 2 1.88 -5.22 46.43
CA LYS A 2 0.86 -4.49 47.16
C LYS A 2 0.02 -3.60 46.23
N ARG A 3 -1.27 -3.37 46.55
CA ARG A 3 -2.19 -2.53 45.74
C ARG A 3 -1.64 -1.11 45.48
N LYS A 4 -0.94 -0.53 46.47
CA LYS A 4 -0.27 0.78 46.35
C LYS A 4 0.77 0.81 45.24
N THR A 5 1.50 -0.28 45.01
CA THR A 5 2.50 -0.40 43.94
C THR A 5 1.84 -0.45 42.57
N TRP A 6 0.74 -1.20 42.42
CA TRP A 6 -0.05 -1.24 41.16
C TRP A 6 -0.61 0.13 40.81
N HIS A 7 -1.13 0.86 41.80
CA HIS A 7 -1.62 2.23 41.61
C HIS A 7 -0.51 3.17 41.09
N LYS A 8 0.71 3.06 41.65
CA LYS A 8 1.86 3.87 41.22
C LYS A 8 2.21 3.58 39.77
N TYR A 9 2.33 2.31 39.35
CA TYR A 9 2.62 1.93 37.96
C TYR A 9 1.52 2.39 37.03
N HIS A 10 0.26 2.10 37.32
CA HIS A 10 -0.86 2.51 36.50
C HIS A 10 -0.89 4.02 36.25
N LYS A 11 -0.70 4.80 37.32
CA LYS A 11 -0.70 6.27 37.23
C LYS A 11 0.44 6.81 36.38
N TRP A 12 1.67 6.39 36.62
CA TRP A 12 2.84 7.01 35.98
C TRP A 12 3.12 6.45 34.60
N LEU A 13 3.01 5.15 34.39
CA LEU A 13 3.13 4.56 33.08
C LEU A 13 1.94 4.96 32.20
N GLY A 14 0.73 5.01 32.80
CA GLY A 14 -0.48 5.42 32.08
C GLY A 14 -0.33 6.80 31.45
N ILE A 15 0.12 7.82 32.21
CA ILE A 15 0.28 9.18 31.67
C ILE A 15 1.32 9.25 30.55
N ILE A 16 2.40 8.46 30.64
CA ILE A 16 3.44 8.41 29.62
C ILE A 16 2.88 7.85 28.30
N ILE A 17 2.07 6.76 28.39
CA ILE A 17 1.59 6.09 27.18
C ILE A 17 0.27 6.65 26.62
N CYS A 18 -0.49 7.41 27.41
CA CYS A 18 -1.81 7.93 26.99
C CYS A 18 -1.78 8.66 25.63
N PHE A 19 -0.75 9.49 25.41
CA PHE A 19 -0.58 10.18 24.13
C PHE A 19 -0.48 9.21 22.95
N PHE A 20 0.40 8.20 23.09
CA PHE A 20 0.61 7.21 22.03
C PHE A 20 -0.61 6.31 21.81
N VAL A 21 -1.31 5.92 22.90
CA VAL A 21 -2.54 5.13 22.80
C VAL A 21 -3.62 5.90 22.04
N ILE A 22 -3.79 7.21 22.31
CA ILE A 22 -4.70 8.06 21.54
C ILE A 22 -4.28 8.10 20.06
N MET A 23 -3.00 8.32 19.78
CA MET A 23 -2.48 8.38 18.41
C MET A 23 -2.66 7.06 17.66
N PHE A 24 -2.37 5.91 18.29
CA PHE A 24 -2.57 4.59 17.69
C PHE A 24 -4.05 4.28 17.47
N SER A 25 -4.93 4.65 18.40
CA SER A 25 -6.37 4.43 18.26
C SER A 25 -6.98 5.28 17.15
N LEU A 26 -6.66 6.57 17.09
CA LEU A 26 -7.13 7.46 16.02
C LEU A 26 -6.60 7.02 14.64
N SER A 27 -5.32 6.71 14.55
CA SER A 27 -4.73 6.23 13.30
C SER A 27 -5.30 4.87 12.87
N GLY A 28 -5.62 3.98 13.83
CA GLY A 28 -6.28 2.69 13.54
C GLY A 28 -7.66 2.88 12.91
N ILE A 29 -8.48 3.78 13.44
CA ILE A 29 -9.80 4.12 12.87
C ILE A 29 -9.64 4.67 11.44
N ILE A 30 -8.69 5.58 11.20
CA ILE A 30 -8.43 6.12 9.86
C ILE A 30 -8.02 5.01 8.88
N LEU A 31 -7.18 4.06 9.33
CA LEU A 31 -6.72 2.94 8.52
C LEU A 31 -7.85 1.98 8.11
N ASN A 32 -8.87 1.82 8.96
CA ASN A 32 -10.02 0.96 8.67
C ASN A 32 -10.98 1.54 7.61
N HIS A 33 -10.95 2.86 7.37
CA HIS A 33 -11.93 3.56 6.53
C HIS A 33 -11.26 4.42 5.46
N ARG A 34 -10.43 3.79 4.61
CA ARG A 34 -9.62 4.51 3.62
C ARG A 34 -10.45 5.33 2.65
N SER A 35 -11.53 4.76 2.11
CA SER A 35 -12.44 5.44 1.18
C SER A 35 -13.03 6.72 1.78
N THR A 36 -13.45 6.68 3.04
CA THR A 36 -14.00 7.83 3.77
C THR A 36 -12.99 8.96 3.91
N PHE A 37 -11.71 8.66 4.11
CA PHE A 37 -10.65 9.64 4.31
C PHE A 37 -9.84 9.95 3.05
N ALA A 38 -10.18 9.38 1.89
CA ALA A 38 -9.39 9.47 0.66
C ALA A 38 -9.20 10.91 0.13
N SER A 39 -10.20 11.79 0.38
CA SER A 39 -10.13 13.22 0.03
C SER A 39 -9.25 14.04 0.97
N MET A 40 -8.94 13.51 2.16
CA MET A 40 -8.16 14.23 3.17
C MET A 40 -6.65 14.03 2.95
N SER A 41 -5.92 15.13 3.14
CA SER A 41 -4.48 15.16 2.94
C SER A 41 -3.79 15.98 4.03
N ILE A 42 -2.56 15.63 4.35
CA ILE A 42 -1.71 16.37 5.29
C ILE A 42 -0.55 17.00 4.53
N SER A 43 -0.21 18.24 4.84
CA SER A 43 0.95 18.92 4.26
C SER A 43 2.24 18.24 4.73
N ARG A 44 3.14 17.95 3.79
CA ARG A 44 4.47 17.37 4.11
C ARG A 44 5.34 18.28 4.95
N LYS A 45 5.03 19.57 5.03
CA LYS A 45 5.71 20.53 5.93
C LYS A 45 5.58 20.18 7.41
N PHE A 46 4.52 19.45 7.77
CA PHE A 46 4.31 18.94 9.14
C PHE A 46 4.93 17.56 9.40
N LEU A 47 5.57 16.97 8.39
CA LEU A 47 6.18 15.65 8.49
C LEU A 47 7.72 15.76 8.53
N PRO A 48 8.41 14.72 9.02
CA PRO A 48 9.86 14.66 8.91
C PRO A 48 10.36 14.82 7.47
N SER A 49 11.54 15.41 7.29
CA SER A 49 12.12 15.71 5.97
C SER A 49 12.31 14.49 5.05
N SER A 50 12.36 13.28 5.62
CA SER A 50 12.39 12.01 4.87
C SER A 50 11.14 11.76 4.03
N TYR A 51 10.03 12.40 4.36
CA TYR A 51 8.77 12.32 3.60
C TYR A 51 8.66 13.38 2.49
N THR A 52 9.55 14.36 2.43
CA THR A 52 9.57 15.37 1.35
C THR A 52 9.95 14.71 0.03
N PHE A 53 9.31 15.12 -1.06
CA PHE A 53 9.68 14.64 -2.39
C PHE A 53 10.99 15.29 -2.85
N LYS A 54 12.00 14.46 -3.09
CA LYS A 54 13.29 14.89 -3.61
C LYS A 54 13.73 13.93 -4.71
N ARG A 55 14.08 14.47 -5.88
CA ARG A 55 14.61 13.64 -6.97
C ARG A 55 13.67 12.48 -7.33
N TRP A 56 12.35 12.70 -7.32
CA TRP A 56 11.32 11.71 -7.66
C TRP A 56 11.23 10.50 -6.71
N ASN A 57 11.70 10.61 -5.49
CA ASN A 57 11.60 9.59 -4.46
C ASN A 57 10.15 9.37 -3.94
N ASN A 58 9.98 8.51 -2.94
CA ASN A 58 8.70 8.19 -2.31
C ASN A 58 7.62 7.78 -3.33
N GLY A 59 8.02 7.16 -4.46
CA GLY A 59 7.14 6.73 -5.53
C GLY A 59 6.52 7.87 -6.35
N LEU A 60 7.07 9.09 -6.30
CA LEU A 60 6.59 10.22 -7.11
C LEU A 60 6.70 9.91 -8.61
N LEU A 61 7.79 9.27 -9.05
CA LEU A 61 7.90 8.60 -10.34
C LEU A 61 7.70 7.11 -10.13
N ARG A 62 6.60 6.55 -10.65
CA ARG A 62 6.35 5.12 -10.72
C ARG A 62 6.58 4.57 -12.12
N GLY A 63 6.19 5.33 -13.12
CA GLY A 63 6.37 4.97 -14.52
C GLY A 63 6.07 6.13 -15.44
N THR A 64 6.28 5.86 -16.72
CA THR A 64 5.98 6.80 -17.81
C THR A 64 5.26 6.07 -18.94
N ILE A 65 4.63 6.82 -19.81
CA ILE A 65 4.12 6.34 -21.09
C ILE A 65 4.30 7.43 -22.14
N ARG A 66 4.80 7.05 -23.32
CA ARG A 66 4.73 7.91 -24.51
C ARG A 66 3.37 7.80 -25.13
N TYR A 67 2.78 8.91 -25.47
CA TYR A 67 1.54 8.93 -26.22
C TYR A 67 1.53 10.09 -27.22
N LYS A 68 0.78 9.87 -28.30
CA LYS A 68 0.59 10.92 -29.28
C LYS A 68 -0.62 11.74 -28.88
N ASP A 69 -0.40 13.01 -28.56
CA ASP A 69 -1.49 13.93 -28.25
C ASP A 69 -2.39 14.08 -29.49
N GLN A 70 -3.67 13.80 -29.33
CA GLN A 70 -4.63 13.82 -30.44
C GLN A 70 -4.85 15.20 -31.04
N LEU A 71 -4.71 16.26 -30.23
CA LEU A 71 -4.90 17.65 -30.67
C LEU A 71 -3.64 18.22 -31.35
N SER A 72 -2.50 18.16 -30.66
CA SER A 72 -1.26 18.75 -31.16
C SER A 72 -0.51 17.84 -32.15
N LYS A 73 -0.90 16.55 -32.27
CA LYS A 73 -0.21 15.50 -33.03
C LYS A 73 1.26 15.29 -32.60
N THR A 74 1.69 15.91 -31.50
CA THR A 74 3.05 15.78 -30.96
C THR A 74 3.15 14.59 -30.03
N GLU A 75 4.34 13.98 -29.98
CA GLU A 75 4.65 12.94 -29.00
C GLU A 75 4.93 13.59 -27.64
N LYS A 76 4.26 13.10 -26.62
CA LYS A 76 4.38 13.55 -25.22
C LYS A 76 4.79 12.37 -24.35
N VAL A 77 5.41 12.68 -23.22
CA VAL A 77 5.70 11.72 -22.15
C VAL A 77 4.85 12.10 -20.94
N LEU A 78 4.04 11.15 -20.48
CA LEU A 78 3.24 11.27 -19.28
C LEU A 78 3.94 10.51 -18.15
N ILE A 79 4.40 11.23 -17.12
CA ILE A 79 4.96 10.68 -15.89
C ILE A 79 3.78 10.44 -14.93
N TYR A 80 3.76 9.31 -14.24
CA TYR A 80 2.75 9.00 -13.24
C TYR A 80 3.34 8.39 -11.97
N GLY A 81 2.65 8.60 -10.84
CA GLY A 81 3.11 8.07 -9.56
C GLY A 81 2.27 8.51 -8.37
N ALA A 82 2.93 8.74 -7.23
CA ALA A 82 2.27 9.00 -5.94
C ALA A 82 1.55 10.36 -5.84
N SER A 83 1.72 11.26 -6.82
CA SER A 83 1.08 12.59 -6.82
C SER A 83 0.35 12.93 -8.13
N GLY A 84 -0.11 11.89 -8.85
CA GLY A 84 -0.87 12.03 -10.09
C GLY A 84 0.02 11.99 -11.31
N PHE A 85 -0.29 12.88 -12.26
CA PHE A 85 0.30 12.93 -13.58
C PHE A 85 1.07 14.22 -13.83
N PHE A 86 2.17 14.08 -14.57
CA PHE A 86 2.97 15.20 -15.04
C PHE A 86 3.26 15.00 -16.53
N LEU A 87 3.01 16.04 -17.31
CA LEU A 87 3.21 16.02 -18.76
C LEU A 87 4.52 16.70 -19.12
N THR A 88 5.28 16.05 -20.01
CA THR A 88 6.55 16.58 -20.52
C THR A 88 6.78 16.10 -21.96
N ASP A 89 7.94 16.40 -22.52
CA ASP A 89 8.44 15.85 -23.78
C ASP A 89 9.54 14.80 -23.54
N SER A 90 10.03 14.16 -24.59
CA SER A 90 11.07 13.14 -24.50
C SER A 90 12.43 13.63 -23.98
N THR A 91 12.65 14.94 -23.90
CA THR A 91 13.86 15.57 -23.34
C THR A 91 13.66 16.08 -21.91
N ALA A 92 12.45 15.98 -21.40
CA ALA A 92 12.05 16.51 -20.09
C ALA A 92 12.32 18.03 -19.94
N SER A 93 12.15 18.79 -21.02
CA SER A 93 12.46 20.24 -21.08
C SER A 93 11.58 21.07 -20.15
N SER A 94 10.31 20.66 -19.98
CA SER A 94 9.37 21.27 -19.05
C SER A 94 8.43 20.20 -18.49
N ILE A 95 8.19 20.25 -17.19
CA ILE A 95 7.33 19.31 -16.51
C ILE A 95 6.12 20.04 -15.95
N ASN A 96 4.94 19.74 -16.47
CA ASN A 96 3.69 20.41 -16.11
C ASN A 96 2.73 19.43 -15.45
N GLU A 97 1.91 19.92 -14.51
CA GLU A 97 0.85 19.12 -13.93
C GLU A 97 -0.23 18.77 -14.95
N PHE A 98 -0.71 17.52 -14.84
CA PHE A 98 -1.72 17.00 -15.75
C PHE A 98 -2.85 16.29 -14.99
N ASN A 99 -3.30 16.91 -13.88
CA ASN A 99 -4.23 16.34 -12.92
C ASN A 99 -5.66 16.87 -13.03
N ASN A 100 -5.99 17.62 -14.09
CA ASN A 100 -7.32 18.19 -14.26
C ASN A 100 -8.40 17.09 -14.30
N GLY A 101 -9.47 17.25 -13.50
CA GLY A 101 -10.57 16.26 -13.41
C GLY A 101 -10.35 15.13 -12.41
N LEU A 102 -9.14 14.94 -11.84
CA LEU A 102 -8.97 14.00 -10.74
C LEU A 102 -9.66 14.51 -9.47
N PRO A 103 -10.30 13.63 -8.68
CA PRO A 103 -10.89 14.00 -7.40
C PRO A 103 -9.87 14.65 -6.45
N ALA A 104 -10.36 15.45 -5.53
CA ALA A 104 -9.52 16.04 -4.48
C ALA A 104 -8.97 14.97 -3.54
N GLY A 105 -7.72 15.17 -3.05
CA GLY A 105 -7.08 14.27 -2.11
C GLY A 105 -5.90 13.48 -2.71
N ALA A 106 -4.89 13.26 -1.88
CA ALA A 106 -3.65 12.60 -2.31
C ALA A 106 -3.84 11.09 -2.60
N ASP A 107 -4.83 10.43 -2.00
CA ASP A 107 -5.12 9.03 -2.31
C ASP A 107 -5.65 8.83 -3.73
N TYR A 108 -6.45 9.76 -4.26
CA TYR A 108 -6.93 9.72 -5.64
C TYR A 108 -5.84 9.96 -6.67
N ARG A 109 -4.70 10.51 -6.24
CA ARG A 109 -3.54 10.80 -7.10
C ARG A 109 -2.45 9.72 -7.03
N GLN A 110 -2.67 8.62 -6.34
CA GLN A 110 -1.76 7.48 -6.35
C GLN A 110 -2.02 6.60 -7.58
N ILE A 111 -1.33 6.87 -8.68
CA ILE A 111 -1.49 6.16 -9.95
C ILE A 111 -0.59 4.91 -9.96
N ARG A 112 -1.17 3.79 -10.35
CA ARG A 112 -0.51 2.48 -10.39
C ARG A 112 -0.03 2.08 -11.77
N GLY A 113 -0.77 2.45 -12.80
CA GLY A 113 -0.44 2.15 -14.19
C GLY A 113 -1.24 2.99 -15.16
N VAL A 114 -0.74 3.12 -16.37
CA VAL A 114 -1.38 3.82 -17.50
C VAL A 114 -1.22 2.99 -18.75
N VAL A 115 -2.26 2.93 -19.57
CA VAL A 115 -2.24 2.29 -20.88
C VAL A 115 -2.88 3.18 -21.93
N GLN A 116 -2.44 3.05 -23.17
CA GLN A 116 -3.08 3.65 -24.33
C GLN A 116 -3.77 2.55 -25.12
N THR A 117 -5.03 2.78 -25.49
CA THR A 117 -5.77 1.86 -26.37
C THR A 117 -5.32 1.98 -27.82
N PRO A 118 -5.61 0.99 -28.69
CA PRO A 118 -5.33 1.10 -30.14
C PRO A 118 -5.96 2.33 -30.78
N GLN A 119 -7.09 2.81 -30.24
CA GLN A 119 -7.79 4.02 -30.70
C GLN A 119 -7.13 5.32 -30.18
N GLY A 120 -6.07 5.21 -29.36
CA GLY A 120 -5.32 6.34 -28.81
C GLY A 120 -5.86 6.91 -27.51
N GLU A 121 -6.86 6.29 -26.90
CA GLU A 121 -7.39 6.72 -25.60
C GLU A 121 -6.49 6.31 -24.46
N LEU A 122 -6.34 7.18 -23.45
CA LEU A 122 -5.57 6.89 -22.24
C LEU A 122 -6.48 6.46 -21.09
N PHE A 123 -6.15 5.33 -20.48
CA PHE A 123 -6.73 4.85 -19.24
C PHE A 123 -5.66 4.74 -18.16
N ALA A 124 -6.03 5.08 -16.92
CA ALA A 124 -5.14 5.04 -15.78
C ALA A 124 -5.81 4.39 -14.59
N ALA A 125 -5.15 3.40 -14.00
CA ALA A 125 -5.54 2.82 -12.73
C ALA A 125 -4.91 3.63 -11.59
N GLY A 126 -5.69 4.41 -10.89
CA GLY A 126 -5.36 4.94 -9.57
C GLY A 126 -5.75 3.95 -8.49
N ILE A 127 -5.15 4.04 -7.30
CA ILE A 127 -5.45 3.10 -6.22
C ILE A 127 -6.95 3.12 -5.82
N MET A 128 -7.62 4.27 -5.94
CA MET A 128 -9.01 4.48 -5.55
C MET A 128 -9.99 4.30 -6.71
N GLY A 129 -9.55 4.36 -7.97
CA GLY A 129 -10.44 4.26 -9.12
C GLY A 129 -9.74 4.22 -10.47
N LEU A 130 -10.53 3.91 -11.49
CA LEU A 130 -10.11 3.93 -12.90
C LEU A 130 -10.43 5.30 -13.50
N TYR A 131 -9.52 5.84 -14.29
CA TYR A 131 -9.69 7.13 -14.97
C TYR A 131 -9.49 6.97 -16.47
N ARG A 132 -10.27 7.72 -17.27
CA ARG A 132 -10.14 7.85 -18.72
C ARG A 132 -9.87 9.31 -19.06
N LEU A 133 -8.86 9.55 -19.88
CA LEU A 133 -8.59 10.90 -20.38
C LEU A 133 -9.62 11.26 -21.46
N LYS A 134 -10.32 12.35 -21.25
CA LYS A 134 -11.31 12.93 -22.17
C LYS A 134 -10.76 14.15 -22.87
N GLU A 135 -11.56 14.72 -23.76
CA GLU A 135 -11.29 15.99 -24.43
C GLU A 135 -10.90 17.09 -23.41
N HIS A 136 -10.18 18.09 -23.87
CA HIS A 136 -9.66 19.17 -23.04
C HIS A 136 -8.71 18.72 -21.89
N ASN A 137 -8.05 17.56 -22.10
CA ASN A 137 -7.06 17.03 -21.14
C ASN A 137 -7.63 16.87 -19.71
N THR A 138 -8.86 16.37 -19.61
CA THR A 138 -9.56 16.20 -18.35
C THR A 138 -9.75 14.70 -18.04
N TRP A 139 -9.28 14.25 -16.89
CA TRP A 139 -9.49 12.91 -16.39
C TRP A 139 -10.91 12.74 -15.87
N GLN A 140 -11.60 11.73 -16.34
CA GLN A 140 -12.92 11.34 -15.88
C GLN A 140 -12.84 9.97 -15.19
N GLN A 141 -13.44 9.86 -14.01
CA GLN A 141 -13.55 8.57 -13.32
C GLN A 141 -14.51 7.65 -14.07
N VAL A 142 -14.08 6.40 -14.25
CA VAL A 142 -14.87 5.32 -14.87
C VAL A 142 -15.39 4.41 -13.76
N SER A 143 -16.69 4.14 -13.79
CA SER A 143 -17.31 3.23 -12.82
C SER A 143 -16.90 1.78 -13.09
N LEU A 144 -16.52 1.07 -12.03
CA LEU A 144 -16.27 -0.37 -12.03
C LEU A 144 -17.30 -1.07 -11.17
N PRO A 145 -17.75 -2.29 -11.51
CA PRO A 145 -18.73 -3.05 -10.71
C PRO A 145 -18.07 -3.66 -9.46
N LYS A 146 -17.55 -2.79 -8.59
CA LYS A 146 -16.97 -3.17 -7.29
C LYS A 146 -18.09 -3.52 -6.31
N GLU A 147 -17.83 -4.48 -5.42
CA GLU A 147 -18.73 -4.82 -4.31
C GLU A 147 -18.39 -4.05 -3.04
N ASP A 148 -17.14 -3.64 -2.89
CA ASP A 148 -16.63 -2.91 -1.72
C ASP A 148 -15.94 -1.62 -2.20
N ASP A 149 -16.33 -0.48 -1.66
CA ASP A 149 -15.72 0.82 -1.95
C ASP A 149 -14.24 0.87 -1.50
N ASP A 150 -13.86 0.04 -0.52
CA ASP A 150 -12.47 -0.12 -0.08
C ASP A 150 -11.64 -1.05 -0.99
N GLU A 151 -12.21 -1.61 -2.07
CA GLU A 151 -11.48 -2.41 -3.03
C GLU A 151 -10.49 -1.57 -3.84
N LEU A 152 -9.21 -1.78 -3.59
CA LEU A 152 -8.13 -1.01 -4.19
C LEU A 152 -7.68 -1.60 -5.53
N LEU A 153 -7.47 -0.73 -6.51
CA LEU A 153 -6.85 -1.13 -7.78
C LEU A 153 -5.33 -1.27 -7.61
N SER A 154 -4.75 -2.23 -8.30
CA SER A 154 -3.32 -2.52 -8.21
C SER A 154 -2.57 -2.29 -9.52
N ASP A 155 -3.21 -2.47 -10.68
CA ASP A 155 -2.57 -2.35 -11.99
C ASP A 155 -3.57 -2.23 -13.14
N ILE A 156 -3.06 -1.98 -14.35
CA ILE A 156 -3.82 -1.96 -15.61
C ILE A 156 -2.94 -2.48 -16.75
N SER A 157 -3.52 -3.25 -17.65
CA SER A 157 -2.84 -3.80 -18.82
C SER A 157 -3.76 -3.82 -20.02
N MET A 158 -3.17 -3.88 -21.22
CA MET A 158 -3.89 -3.88 -22.50
C MET A 158 -3.33 -4.98 -23.39
N ARG A 159 -4.22 -5.70 -24.08
CA ARG A 159 -3.87 -6.62 -25.15
C ARG A 159 -4.88 -6.51 -26.28
N GLY A 160 -4.44 -6.08 -27.46
CA GLY A 160 -5.35 -5.77 -28.56
C GLY A 160 -6.45 -4.82 -28.08
N ASP A 161 -7.71 -5.17 -28.28
CA ASP A 161 -8.86 -4.38 -27.82
C ASP A 161 -9.34 -4.74 -26.40
N THR A 162 -8.62 -5.59 -25.69
CA THR A 162 -8.99 -6.01 -24.33
C THR A 162 -8.24 -5.20 -23.27
N LEU A 163 -8.98 -4.39 -22.52
CA LEU A 163 -8.50 -3.64 -21.36
C LEU A 163 -8.75 -4.47 -20.09
N VAL A 164 -7.69 -4.69 -19.32
CA VAL A 164 -7.73 -5.43 -18.05
C VAL A 164 -7.30 -4.52 -16.92
N VAL A 165 -8.19 -4.28 -15.98
CA VAL A 165 -7.92 -3.54 -14.75
C VAL A 165 -7.85 -4.54 -13.61
N LEU A 166 -6.77 -4.50 -12.85
CA LEU A 166 -6.52 -5.40 -11.74
C LEU A 166 -6.85 -4.71 -10.42
N SER A 167 -7.71 -5.31 -9.62
CA SER A 167 -7.76 -5.00 -8.20
C SER A 167 -6.85 -5.95 -7.42
N ARG A 168 -6.83 -5.82 -6.10
CA ARG A 168 -6.05 -6.75 -5.27
C ARG A 168 -6.67 -8.15 -5.19
N SER A 169 -7.92 -8.31 -5.66
CA SER A 169 -8.70 -9.55 -5.54
C SER A 169 -9.37 -10.03 -6.82
N TYR A 170 -9.60 -9.14 -7.78
CA TYR A 170 -10.39 -9.40 -9.00
C TYR A 170 -9.80 -8.71 -10.21
N LEU A 171 -10.23 -9.16 -11.40
CA LEU A 171 -10.00 -8.49 -12.67
C LEU A 171 -11.30 -7.81 -13.11
N TYR A 172 -11.16 -6.68 -13.79
CA TYR A 172 -12.23 -5.99 -14.49
C TYR A 172 -11.84 -5.89 -15.95
N ILE A 173 -12.63 -6.49 -16.83
CA ILE A 173 -12.32 -6.64 -18.25
C ILE A 173 -13.32 -5.83 -19.06
N SER A 174 -12.83 -5.11 -20.07
CA SER A 174 -13.63 -4.38 -21.02
C SER A 174 -13.01 -4.46 -22.42
N SER A 175 -13.85 -4.42 -23.44
CA SER A 175 -13.43 -4.25 -24.84
C SER A 175 -13.98 -2.94 -25.39
N ALA A 176 -13.44 -2.49 -26.54
CA ALA A 176 -13.89 -1.26 -27.16
C ALA A 176 -15.43 -1.23 -27.29
N PRO A 177 -16.09 -0.11 -26.95
CA PRO A 177 -15.61 1.23 -26.63
C PRO A 177 -15.31 1.48 -25.14
N TYR A 178 -15.05 0.44 -24.33
CA TYR A 178 -14.63 0.46 -22.90
C TYR A 178 -15.64 1.16 -21.96
N ASN A 179 -16.91 1.01 -22.24
CA ASN A 179 -17.99 1.61 -21.45
C ASN A 179 -18.55 0.67 -20.38
N HIS A 180 -18.31 -0.64 -20.55
CA HIS A 180 -18.81 -1.66 -19.65
C HIS A 180 -17.66 -2.57 -19.21
N PHE A 181 -17.53 -2.75 -17.89
CA PHE A 181 -16.54 -3.64 -17.30
C PHE A 181 -17.22 -4.85 -16.68
N GLN A 182 -16.71 -6.03 -17.03
CA GLN A 182 -17.12 -7.28 -16.40
C GLN A 182 -16.11 -7.63 -15.30
N ARG A 183 -16.62 -7.90 -14.10
CA ARG A 183 -15.80 -8.44 -13.00
C ARG A 183 -15.54 -9.92 -13.25
N LEU A 184 -14.29 -10.33 -13.12
CA LEU A 184 -13.83 -11.72 -13.25
C LEU A 184 -13.05 -12.13 -12.01
N GLN A 185 -13.40 -13.28 -11.45
CA GLN A 185 -12.61 -13.98 -10.43
C GLN A 185 -11.78 -15.05 -11.11
N LEU A 186 -10.47 -15.04 -10.84
CA LEU A 186 -9.58 -16.08 -11.35
C LEU A 186 -9.83 -17.42 -10.66
N HIS A 187 -9.66 -18.50 -11.42
CA HIS A 187 -9.65 -19.86 -10.83
C HIS A 187 -8.53 -20.01 -9.82
N ALA A 188 -8.73 -20.84 -8.81
CA ALA A 188 -7.66 -21.18 -7.89
C ALA A 188 -6.51 -21.89 -8.64
N PRO A 189 -5.24 -21.65 -8.26
CA PRO A 189 -4.12 -22.30 -8.92
C PRO A 189 -4.12 -23.81 -8.63
N ALA A 190 -3.48 -24.59 -9.48
CA ALA A 190 -3.33 -26.03 -9.25
C ALA A 190 -2.65 -26.30 -7.91
N GLY A 191 -3.20 -27.21 -7.13
CA GLY A 191 -2.66 -27.57 -5.81
C GLY A 191 -2.94 -26.57 -4.69
N TYR A 192 -3.83 -25.58 -4.90
CA TYR A 192 -4.25 -24.66 -3.85
C TYR A 192 -4.86 -25.41 -2.66
N ASP A 193 -4.26 -25.29 -1.48
CA ASP A 193 -4.65 -26.03 -0.27
C ASP A 193 -5.60 -25.24 0.66
N GLY A 194 -5.98 -24.04 0.26
CA GLY A 194 -6.90 -23.17 1.01
C GLY A 194 -6.28 -22.53 2.26
N LYS A 195 -4.96 -22.68 2.48
CA LYS A 195 -4.30 -22.08 3.64
C LYS A 195 -3.95 -20.62 3.41
N VAL A 196 -3.97 -19.86 4.49
CA VAL A 196 -3.61 -18.43 4.54
C VAL A 196 -2.60 -18.22 5.66
N SER A 197 -1.64 -17.31 5.47
CA SER A 197 -0.64 -17.02 6.49
C SER A 197 -1.27 -16.59 7.82
N LEU A 198 -0.68 -17.01 8.93
CA LEU A 198 -1.13 -16.58 10.26
C LEU A 198 -1.02 -15.05 10.42
N PHE A 199 -0.02 -14.43 9.79
CA PHE A 199 0.10 -12.98 9.75
C PHE A 199 -1.15 -12.32 9.16
N LYS A 200 -1.62 -12.78 7.99
CA LYS A 200 -2.80 -12.22 7.33
C LYS A 200 -4.05 -12.39 8.18
N GLN A 201 -4.23 -13.57 8.78
CA GLN A 201 -5.37 -13.84 9.65
C GLN A 201 -5.35 -12.94 10.90
N LEU A 202 -4.20 -12.84 11.58
CA LEU A 202 -4.06 -11.99 12.77
C LEU A 202 -4.17 -10.50 12.45
N TRP A 203 -3.64 -10.07 11.31
CA TRP A 203 -3.77 -8.69 10.86
C TRP A 203 -5.22 -8.31 10.60
N LEU A 204 -5.97 -9.14 9.86
CA LEU A 204 -7.40 -8.91 9.63
C LEU A 204 -8.23 -9.02 10.91
N LEU A 205 -7.84 -9.87 11.84
CA LEU A 205 -8.46 -9.96 13.16
C LEU A 205 -8.21 -8.69 13.98
N HIS A 206 -6.97 -8.17 13.97
CA HIS A 206 -6.58 -6.95 14.69
C HIS A 206 -7.34 -5.71 14.19
N CYS A 207 -7.48 -5.55 12.88
CA CYS A 207 -8.21 -4.42 12.30
C CYS A 207 -9.73 -4.66 12.19
N GLY A 208 -10.22 -5.87 12.55
CA GLY A 208 -11.62 -6.28 12.42
C GLY A 208 -12.02 -6.70 11.01
N GLY A 209 -11.19 -6.46 10.00
CA GLY A 209 -11.48 -6.78 8.59
C GLY A 209 -11.79 -8.25 8.33
N LEU A 210 -11.42 -9.16 9.25
CA LEU A 210 -11.74 -10.58 9.17
C LEU A 210 -13.25 -10.86 9.10
N PHE A 211 -14.05 -9.99 9.74
CA PHE A 211 -15.52 -10.06 9.75
C PHE A 211 -16.16 -8.93 8.93
N GLY A 212 -15.43 -8.41 7.94
CA GLY A 212 -15.90 -7.33 7.06
C GLY A 212 -16.19 -6.03 7.80
N THR A 213 -17.17 -5.29 7.33
CA THR A 213 -17.52 -3.96 7.87
C THR A 213 -17.93 -4.00 9.34
N TRP A 214 -18.69 -5.01 9.76
CA TRP A 214 -19.09 -5.15 11.17
C TRP A 214 -17.92 -5.36 12.11
N GLY A 215 -16.95 -6.16 11.69
CA GLY A 215 -15.72 -6.36 12.46
C GLY A 215 -14.90 -5.08 12.56
N LYS A 216 -14.76 -4.30 11.47
CA LYS A 216 -14.08 -3.00 11.48
C LYS A 216 -14.74 -2.06 12.48
N LEU A 217 -16.08 -1.89 12.44
CA LEU A 217 -16.82 -1.05 13.37
C LEU A 217 -16.70 -1.50 14.83
N PHE A 218 -16.66 -2.80 15.08
CA PHE A 218 -16.41 -3.33 16.42
C PHE A 218 -15.02 -2.97 16.95
N MET A 219 -13.98 -3.08 16.12
CA MET A 219 -12.62 -2.70 16.52
C MET A 219 -12.49 -1.19 16.70
N ASP A 220 -13.19 -0.38 15.90
CA ASP A 220 -13.26 1.08 16.09
C ASP A 220 -13.91 1.45 17.42
N ALA A 221 -14.96 0.75 17.83
CA ALA A 221 -15.58 0.93 19.15
C ALA A 221 -14.58 0.64 20.28
N ILE A 222 -13.75 -0.41 20.16
CA ILE A 222 -12.69 -0.69 21.14
C ILE A 222 -11.63 0.42 21.13
N ALA A 223 -11.24 0.93 19.94
CA ALA A 223 -10.31 2.04 19.83
C ALA A 223 -10.85 3.32 20.50
N LEU A 224 -12.14 3.62 20.33
CA LEU A 224 -12.82 4.73 21.03
C LEU A 224 -12.80 4.54 22.55
N VAL A 225 -13.02 3.34 23.04
CA VAL A 225 -12.90 3.03 24.48
C VAL A 225 -11.49 3.32 24.99
N LEU A 226 -10.45 2.96 24.24
CA LEU A 226 -9.06 3.25 24.61
C LEU A 226 -8.79 4.76 24.66
N ILE A 227 -9.33 5.52 23.70
CA ILE A 227 -9.26 7.00 23.72
C ILE A 227 -9.94 7.55 24.97
N LEU A 228 -11.16 7.12 25.27
CA LEU A 228 -11.92 7.57 26.44
C LEU A 228 -11.19 7.22 27.76
N LEU A 229 -10.63 6.02 27.87
CA LEU A 229 -9.83 5.63 29.03
C LEU A 229 -8.57 6.49 29.15
N SER A 230 -7.91 6.80 28.04
CA SER A 230 -6.71 7.65 28.05
C SER A 230 -7.05 9.09 28.46
N VAL A 231 -8.10 9.68 27.87
CA VAL A 231 -8.54 11.04 28.22
C VAL A 231 -8.99 11.14 29.68
N THR A 232 -9.77 10.19 30.17
CA THR A 232 -10.17 10.16 31.57
C THR A 232 -9.02 9.85 32.54
N GLY A 233 -8.03 9.07 32.10
CA GLY A 233 -6.78 8.86 32.83
C GLY A 233 -5.97 10.14 33.00
N ILE A 234 -5.83 10.94 31.92
CA ILE A 234 -5.19 12.27 31.95
C ILE A 234 -5.98 13.20 32.89
N TRP A 235 -7.33 13.20 32.77
CA TRP A 235 -8.17 13.99 33.65
C TRP A 235 -7.97 13.66 35.12
N LEU A 236 -7.96 12.37 35.49
CA LEU A 236 -7.72 11.91 36.87
C LEU A 236 -6.32 12.20 37.37
N TRP A 237 -5.31 12.22 36.48
CA TRP A 237 -3.97 12.65 36.80
C TRP A 237 -3.93 14.13 37.21
N ALA A 238 -4.64 14.99 36.44
CA ALA A 238 -4.72 16.43 36.69
C ALA A 238 -5.67 16.79 37.86
N ARG A 239 -6.78 16.03 38.02
CA ARG A 239 -7.81 16.25 39.07
C ARG A 239 -8.10 14.98 39.86
N PRO A 240 -7.18 14.54 40.75
CA PRO A 240 -7.24 13.22 41.41
C PRO A 240 -8.40 13.07 42.41
N ARG A 241 -9.08 14.16 42.79
CA ARG A 241 -10.22 14.15 43.76
C ARG A 241 -11.58 13.87 43.14
N SER A 242 -11.68 13.65 41.81
CA SER A 242 -12.95 13.39 41.12
C SER A 242 -13.40 11.94 41.34
N VAL A 243 -14.17 11.67 42.38
CA VAL A 243 -14.64 10.33 42.74
C VAL A 243 -15.56 9.75 41.66
N LYS A 244 -16.43 10.58 41.05
CA LYS A 244 -17.34 10.13 39.97
C LYS A 244 -16.56 9.66 38.73
N MET A 245 -15.57 10.44 38.33
CA MET A 245 -14.73 10.10 37.17
C MET A 245 -13.87 8.86 37.45
N PHE A 246 -13.34 8.73 38.65
CA PHE A 246 -12.59 7.55 39.05
C PHE A 246 -13.43 6.26 39.00
N LYS A 247 -14.67 6.31 39.53
CA LYS A 247 -15.59 5.16 39.47
C LYS A 247 -15.89 4.78 38.00
N TRP A 248 -16.19 5.79 37.17
CA TRP A 248 -16.49 5.56 35.76
C TRP A 248 -15.28 4.97 35.01
N HIS A 249 -14.11 5.58 35.11
CA HIS A 249 -12.86 5.09 34.49
C HIS A 249 -12.57 3.65 34.91
N LYS A 250 -12.67 3.34 36.20
CA LYS A 250 -12.47 1.99 36.74
C LYS A 250 -13.47 0.99 36.17
N GLN A 251 -14.77 1.32 36.16
CA GLN A 251 -15.81 0.42 35.65
C GLN A 251 -15.63 0.14 34.17
N VAL A 252 -15.45 1.17 33.34
CA VAL A 252 -15.20 1.00 31.91
C VAL A 252 -13.94 0.14 31.68
N GLY A 253 -12.86 0.44 32.38
CA GLY A 253 -11.61 -0.34 32.26
C GLY A 253 -11.76 -1.82 32.65
N ILE A 254 -12.58 -2.13 33.68
CA ILE A 254 -12.83 -3.52 34.09
C ILE A 254 -13.71 -4.25 33.04
N TYR A 255 -14.81 -3.65 32.60
CA TYR A 255 -15.74 -4.28 31.65
C TYR A 255 -15.10 -4.49 30.27
N THR A 256 -14.22 -3.58 29.84
CA THR A 256 -13.57 -3.67 28.54
C THR A 256 -12.17 -4.30 28.58
N PHE A 257 -11.74 -4.76 29.75
CA PHE A 257 -10.36 -5.25 29.98
C PHE A 257 -9.92 -6.30 28.94
N PHE A 258 -10.72 -7.32 28.70
CA PHE A 258 -10.34 -8.39 27.75
C PHE A 258 -10.29 -7.89 26.31
N LEU A 259 -11.19 -6.99 25.92
CA LEU A 259 -11.23 -6.41 24.58
C LEU A 259 -10.03 -5.50 24.33
N THR A 260 -9.71 -4.63 25.27
CA THR A 260 -8.56 -3.73 25.19
C THR A 260 -7.23 -4.46 25.27
N LEU A 261 -7.16 -5.53 26.07
CA LEU A 261 -5.99 -6.41 26.12
C LEU A 261 -5.80 -7.19 24.81
N PHE A 262 -6.89 -7.67 24.23
CA PHE A 262 -6.88 -8.39 22.96
C PHE A 262 -6.32 -7.51 21.83
N ILE A 263 -6.82 -6.29 21.64
CA ILE A 263 -6.31 -5.39 20.58
C ILE A 263 -4.84 -5.01 20.82
N ALA A 264 -4.43 -4.83 22.08
CA ALA A 264 -3.05 -4.53 22.43
C ALA A 264 -2.10 -5.69 22.08
N ILE A 265 -2.46 -6.92 22.43
CA ILE A 265 -1.64 -8.12 22.19
C ILE A 265 -1.59 -8.43 20.68
N THR A 266 -2.72 -8.37 19.98
CA THR A 266 -2.75 -8.65 18.54
C THR A 266 -1.93 -7.62 17.76
N GLY A 267 -2.03 -6.32 18.08
CA GLY A 267 -1.20 -5.28 17.45
C GLY A 267 0.29 -5.46 17.75
N TRP A 268 0.64 -5.84 18.97
CA TRP A 268 2.02 -6.12 19.34
C TRP A 268 2.58 -7.34 18.61
N ALA A 269 1.80 -8.42 18.50
CA ALA A 269 2.19 -9.65 17.82
C ALA A 269 2.44 -9.47 16.30
N LEU A 270 1.85 -8.44 15.68
CA LEU A 270 2.09 -8.07 14.27
C LEU A 270 3.46 -7.38 14.05
N ARG A 271 4.35 -7.38 15.04
CA ARG A 271 5.70 -6.81 14.98
C ARG A 271 6.77 -7.86 15.24
N PRO A 272 8.01 -7.64 14.76
CA PRO A 272 9.12 -8.51 15.12
C PRO A 272 9.29 -8.63 16.64
N PRO A 273 9.67 -9.82 17.15
CA PRO A 273 10.03 -11.05 16.40
C PRO A 273 8.85 -11.92 15.98
N LEU A 274 7.65 -11.77 16.57
CA LEU A 274 6.48 -12.63 16.31
C LEU A 274 5.99 -12.55 14.85
N LEU A 275 6.10 -11.39 14.22
CA LEU A 275 5.76 -11.19 12.80
C LEU A 275 6.42 -12.25 11.91
N ILE A 276 7.70 -12.58 12.14
CA ILE A 276 8.46 -13.53 11.29
C ILE A 276 7.82 -14.92 11.41
N PHE A 277 7.54 -15.36 12.63
CA PHE A 277 6.86 -16.64 12.86
C PHE A 277 5.47 -16.67 12.21
N LEU A 278 4.69 -15.60 12.36
CA LEU A 278 3.34 -15.52 11.79
C LEU A 278 3.34 -15.50 10.25
N ALA A 279 4.33 -14.86 9.64
CA ALA A 279 4.46 -14.80 8.19
C ALA A 279 4.92 -16.13 7.58
N SER A 280 5.77 -16.89 8.31
CA SER A 280 6.32 -18.17 7.85
C SER A 280 5.34 -19.35 8.02
N ASN A 281 4.26 -19.15 8.77
CA ASN A 281 3.31 -20.23 9.05
C ASN A 281 1.93 -19.91 8.45
N SER A 282 1.24 -20.95 7.98
CA SER A 282 -0.08 -20.84 7.40
C SER A 282 -1.04 -21.88 7.99
N THR A 283 -2.34 -21.57 8.03
CA THR A 283 -3.39 -22.46 8.47
C THR A 283 -4.67 -22.21 7.67
N ARG A 284 -5.62 -23.12 7.74
CA ARG A 284 -6.94 -22.90 7.15
C ARG A 284 -7.60 -21.69 7.82
N PRO A 285 -8.26 -20.81 7.05
CA PRO A 285 -8.98 -19.68 7.60
C PRO A 285 -10.14 -20.12 8.49
N LEU A 286 -10.49 -19.27 9.45
CA LEU A 286 -11.66 -19.51 10.30
C LEU A 286 -12.93 -19.52 9.44
N PRO A 287 -13.86 -20.48 9.65
CA PRO A 287 -15.14 -20.49 8.97
C PRO A 287 -15.93 -19.20 9.20
N GLY A 288 -16.69 -18.74 8.19
CA GLY A 288 -17.51 -17.53 8.29
C GLY A 288 -16.74 -16.22 8.23
N THR A 289 -15.46 -16.25 7.87
CA THR A 289 -14.62 -15.05 7.69
C THR A 289 -14.41 -14.73 6.21
N VAL A 290 -14.00 -13.50 5.89
CA VAL A 290 -13.71 -13.07 4.51
C VAL A 290 -12.59 -13.89 3.86
N LEU A 291 -11.70 -14.47 4.64
CA LEU A 291 -10.62 -15.34 4.16
C LEU A 291 -11.10 -16.75 3.80
N ASN A 292 -12.27 -17.16 4.31
CA ASN A 292 -12.91 -18.43 3.99
C ASN A 292 -13.86 -18.27 2.79
N SER A 293 -13.45 -17.52 1.79
CA SER A 293 -14.18 -17.33 0.53
C SER A 293 -13.63 -18.24 -0.56
N ASP A 294 -14.40 -18.42 -1.64
CA ASP A 294 -13.98 -19.18 -2.82
C ASP A 294 -12.91 -18.45 -3.65
N ASN A 295 -12.56 -17.19 -3.27
CA ASN A 295 -11.54 -16.43 -3.94
C ASN A 295 -10.14 -16.71 -3.38
N ALA A 296 -9.40 -17.62 -4.02
CA ALA A 296 -8.01 -17.93 -3.69
C ALA A 296 -7.07 -16.73 -3.76
N TRP A 297 -7.48 -15.67 -4.46
CA TRP A 297 -6.69 -14.48 -4.78
C TRP A 297 -7.03 -13.26 -3.91
N TYR A 298 -7.85 -13.42 -2.87
CA TYR A 298 -8.26 -12.32 -2.00
C TYR A 298 -7.05 -11.52 -1.47
N ASP A 299 -6.94 -10.24 -1.88
CA ASP A 299 -5.88 -9.28 -1.54
C ASP A 299 -4.45 -9.73 -1.95
N LYS A 300 -4.32 -10.60 -2.94
CA LYS A 300 -3.02 -11.14 -3.39
C LYS A 300 -2.54 -10.56 -4.71
N LEU A 301 -3.42 -10.13 -5.61
CA LEU A 301 -3.07 -9.69 -6.95
C LEU A 301 -2.29 -8.36 -6.92
N ARG A 302 -1.23 -8.25 -7.72
CA ARG A 302 -0.33 -7.08 -7.74
C ARG A 302 -0.20 -6.45 -9.11
N MET A 303 0.25 -7.19 -10.11
CA MET A 303 0.40 -6.69 -11.48
C MET A 303 0.02 -7.77 -12.50
N ILE A 304 -0.32 -7.34 -13.72
CA ILE A 304 -0.69 -8.23 -14.83
C ILE A 304 -0.03 -7.75 -16.12
N ARG A 305 0.53 -8.68 -16.90
CA ARG A 305 1.11 -8.41 -18.22
C ARG A 305 0.76 -9.53 -19.17
N TYR A 306 0.68 -9.19 -20.46
CA TYR A 306 0.59 -10.21 -21.52
C TYR A 306 1.96 -10.41 -22.15
N ASP A 307 2.36 -11.66 -22.31
CA ASP A 307 3.58 -12.05 -22.99
C ASP A 307 3.25 -12.46 -24.43
N GLU A 308 3.65 -11.64 -25.41
CA GLU A 308 3.38 -11.87 -26.83
C GLU A 308 4.17 -13.08 -27.38
N GLN A 309 5.23 -13.50 -26.71
CA GLN A 309 6.04 -14.64 -27.16
C GLN A 309 5.51 -15.96 -26.66
N GLU A 310 5.19 -16.03 -25.38
CA GLU A 310 4.60 -17.21 -24.77
C GLU A 310 3.09 -17.30 -25.00
N HIS A 311 2.49 -16.24 -25.59
CA HIS A 311 1.06 -16.13 -25.85
C HIS A 311 0.20 -16.36 -24.61
N ASP A 312 0.66 -15.89 -23.46
CA ASP A 312 -0.02 -16.07 -22.18
C ASP A 312 -0.09 -14.76 -21.36
N TRP A 313 -1.01 -14.73 -20.40
CA TRP A 313 -1.05 -13.72 -19.38
C TRP A 313 -0.15 -14.11 -18.21
N MET A 314 0.57 -13.15 -17.68
CA MET A 314 1.36 -13.28 -16.46
C MET A 314 0.74 -12.44 -15.35
N ILE A 315 0.62 -12.99 -14.16
CA ILE A 315 0.15 -12.29 -12.98
C ILE A 315 1.19 -12.39 -11.88
N SER A 316 1.56 -11.26 -11.31
CA SER A 316 2.32 -11.23 -10.06
C SER A 316 1.38 -11.07 -8.88
N THR A 317 1.70 -11.76 -7.80
CA THR A 317 0.90 -11.82 -6.58
C THR A 317 1.78 -11.68 -5.34
N SER A 318 1.18 -11.64 -4.15
CA SER A 318 1.95 -11.74 -2.90
C SER A 318 2.65 -13.10 -2.73
N ASP A 319 2.22 -14.12 -3.46
CA ASP A 319 2.70 -15.50 -3.29
C ASP A 319 3.67 -15.93 -4.41
N GLY A 320 3.88 -15.07 -5.43
CA GLY A 320 4.76 -15.33 -6.57
C GLY A 320 4.11 -14.99 -7.90
N PHE A 321 4.67 -15.53 -8.97
CA PHE A 321 4.23 -15.30 -10.35
C PHE A 321 3.47 -16.51 -10.89
N TYR A 322 2.47 -16.22 -11.70
CA TYR A 322 1.62 -17.22 -12.35
C TYR A 322 1.42 -16.88 -13.83
N SER A 323 1.27 -17.91 -14.67
CA SER A 323 0.88 -17.77 -16.06
C SER A 323 -0.51 -18.34 -16.32
N LEU A 324 -1.21 -17.79 -17.31
CA LEU A 324 -2.55 -18.19 -17.74
C LEU A 324 -2.63 -18.11 -19.27
N THR A 325 -3.05 -19.19 -19.93
CA THR A 325 -3.28 -19.18 -21.37
C THR A 325 -4.45 -18.29 -21.79
N SER A 326 -5.41 -18.07 -20.90
CA SER A 326 -6.50 -17.10 -20.99
C SER A 326 -6.88 -16.60 -19.63
N LEU A 327 -7.57 -15.45 -19.53
CA LEU A 327 -8.01 -14.89 -18.25
C LEU A 327 -9.01 -15.78 -17.48
N THR A 328 -9.59 -16.78 -18.17
CA THR A 328 -10.49 -17.77 -17.57
C THR A 328 -9.84 -19.14 -17.38
N SER A 329 -8.58 -19.33 -17.76
CA SER A 329 -7.87 -20.59 -17.53
C SER A 329 -7.35 -20.71 -16.10
N GLN A 330 -7.00 -21.93 -15.69
CA GLN A 330 -6.40 -22.17 -14.39
C GLN A 330 -4.97 -21.63 -14.35
N PRO A 331 -4.62 -20.78 -13.35
CA PRO A 331 -3.28 -20.24 -13.22
C PRO A 331 -2.25 -21.34 -12.88
N LYS A 332 -1.09 -21.28 -13.54
CA LYS A 332 0.07 -22.14 -13.26
C LYS A 332 1.16 -21.32 -12.61
N ALA A 333 1.71 -21.79 -11.49
CA ALA A 333 2.84 -21.13 -10.83
C ALA A 333 4.09 -21.15 -11.74
N LEU A 334 4.75 -20.02 -11.84
CA LEU A 334 6.06 -19.90 -12.48
C LEU A 334 7.14 -20.16 -11.41
N THR A 335 7.83 -21.28 -11.53
CA THR A 335 8.82 -21.73 -10.54
C THR A 335 10.11 -20.93 -10.61
N THR A 336 10.43 -20.38 -11.78
CA THR A 336 11.59 -19.51 -11.99
C THR A 336 11.10 -18.10 -12.22
N ALA A 337 11.22 -17.24 -11.21
CA ALA A 337 10.82 -15.84 -11.25
C ALA A 337 11.74 -14.98 -10.38
N PRO A 338 11.92 -13.69 -10.69
CA PRO A 338 12.73 -12.80 -9.89
C PRO A 338 12.21 -12.67 -8.46
N PRO A 339 13.09 -12.45 -7.47
CA PRO A 339 12.65 -12.12 -6.13
C PRO A 339 11.92 -10.77 -6.15
N VAL A 340 10.81 -10.71 -5.43
CA VAL A 340 10.04 -9.47 -5.24
C VAL A 340 9.71 -9.30 -3.77
N SER A 341 9.78 -8.06 -3.32
CA SER A 341 9.49 -7.70 -1.95
C SER A 341 8.04 -8.03 -1.57
N VAL A 342 7.83 -8.45 -0.33
CA VAL A 342 6.50 -8.58 0.28
C VAL A 342 5.72 -7.26 0.27
N MET A 343 6.42 -6.12 0.18
CA MET A 343 5.81 -4.79 0.03
C MET A 343 5.17 -4.58 -1.36
N GLY A 344 5.45 -5.45 -2.31
CA GLY A 344 4.90 -5.47 -3.65
C GLY A 344 5.88 -5.09 -4.74
N GLN A 345 5.46 -5.33 -5.96
CA GLN A 345 6.16 -5.02 -7.19
C GLN A 345 5.80 -3.62 -7.67
N ASN A 346 6.78 -2.86 -8.15
CA ASN A 346 6.59 -1.50 -8.63
C ASN A 346 6.87 -1.34 -10.13
N VAL A 347 7.74 -2.19 -10.67
CA VAL A 347 8.13 -2.19 -12.09
C VAL A 347 7.88 -3.57 -12.67
N TRP A 348 7.22 -3.61 -13.82
CA TRP A 348 7.12 -4.78 -14.67
C TRP A 348 6.93 -4.31 -16.11
N GLN A 349 8.00 -4.27 -16.85
CA GLN A 349 8.02 -3.77 -18.21
C GLN A 349 8.78 -4.72 -19.13
N HIS A 350 8.36 -4.77 -20.38
CA HIS A 350 9.07 -5.48 -21.43
C HIS A 350 10.30 -4.64 -21.82
N GLU A 351 11.50 -5.21 -21.79
CA GLU A 351 12.76 -4.53 -22.16
C GLU A 351 13.14 -4.85 -23.60
N SER A 352 13.12 -6.12 -23.95
CA SER A 352 13.42 -6.62 -25.29
C SER A 352 12.75 -7.98 -25.49
N ILE A 353 12.88 -8.56 -26.66
CA ILE A 353 12.29 -9.86 -27.01
C ILE A 353 12.60 -10.91 -25.92
N GLY A 354 11.55 -11.41 -25.23
CA GLY A 354 11.61 -12.39 -24.16
C GLY A 354 12.18 -11.91 -22.83
N THR A 355 12.56 -10.63 -22.72
CA THR A 355 13.19 -10.09 -21.53
C THR A 355 12.31 -9.06 -20.84
N TRP A 356 12.06 -9.29 -19.56
CA TRP A 356 11.27 -8.46 -18.69
C TRP A 356 12.12 -7.77 -17.62
N LEU A 357 11.84 -6.51 -17.35
CA LEU A 357 12.34 -5.81 -16.17
C LEU A 357 11.32 -5.96 -15.04
N VAL A 358 11.79 -6.47 -13.90
CA VAL A 358 10.99 -6.67 -12.69
C VAL A 358 11.65 -5.93 -11.54
N GLY A 359 10.96 -4.94 -10.98
CA GLY A 359 11.50 -4.10 -9.91
C GLY A 359 10.60 -4.06 -8.69
N SER A 360 11.21 -4.16 -7.52
CA SER A 360 10.58 -4.07 -6.20
C SER A 360 11.52 -3.44 -5.18
N PHE A 361 11.15 -3.46 -3.90
CA PHE A 361 12.06 -3.03 -2.83
C PHE A 361 13.22 -4.00 -2.58
N ASP A 362 13.27 -5.14 -3.28
CA ASP A 362 14.37 -6.11 -3.24
C ASP A 362 15.35 -5.94 -4.42
N GLY A 363 15.15 -4.94 -5.27
CA GLY A 363 16.01 -4.60 -6.40
C GLY A 363 15.30 -4.58 -7.75
N LEU A 364 16.09 -4.44 -8.81
CA LEU A 364 15.69 -4.50 -10.20
C LEU A 364 16.36 -5.68 -10.88
N TYR A 365 15.57 -6.50 -11.58
CA TYR A 365 16.03 -7.73 -12.23
C TYR A 365 15.60 -7.77 -13.69
N ARG A 366 16.50 -8.31 -14.54
CA ARG A 366 16.15 -8.82 -15.87
C ARG A 366 15.70 -10.25 -15.74
N TRP A 367 14.60 -10.57 -16.38
CA TRP A 367 14.04 -11.91 -16.40
C TRP A 367 13.70 -12.34 -17.82
N ASN A 368 14.40 -13.38 -18.30
CA ASN A 368 14.07 -14.04 -19.55
C ASN A 368 13.32 -15.34 -19.23
N ARG A 369 12.04 -15.42 -19.59
CA ARG A 369 11.18 -16.58 -19.30
C ARG A 369 11.56 -17.82 -20.10
N GLN A 370 11.99 -17.67 -21.35
CA GLN A 370 12.31 -18.79 -22.25
C GLN A 370 13.56 -19.55 -21.78
N THR A 371 14.57 -18.80 -21.37
CA THR A 371 15.81 -19.37 -20.88
C THR A 371 15.82 -19.61 -19.39
N ASN A 372 14.77 -19.18 -18.66
CA ASN A 372 14.70 -19.16 -17.19
C ASN A 372 15.88 -18.40 -16.54
N TYR A 373 16.42 -17.41 -17.26
CA TYR A 373 17.55 -16.63 -16.79
C TYR A 373 17.09 -15.38 -16.04
N ILE A 374 17.66 -15.19 -14.86
CA ILE A 374 17.38 -14.03 -13.99
C ILE A 374 18.73 -13.42 -13.59
N GLU A 375 18.90 -12.14 -13.85
CA GLU A 375 20.06 -11.38 -13.40
C GLU A 375 19.66 -10.09 -12.70
N PRO A 376 20.34 -9.69 -11.62
CA PRO A 376 20.18 -8.36 -11.05
C PRO A 376 20.69 -7.32 -12.06
N CYS A 377 19.96 -6.24 -12.26
CA CYS A 377 20.44 -5.12 -13.06
C CYS A 377 21.56 -4.42 -12.30
N ASP A 378 22.77 -4.49 -12.86
CA ASP A 378 23.91 -3.75 -12.32
C ASP A 378 23.72 -2.26 -12.60
N ALA A 379 23.61 -1.48 -11.54
CA ALA A 379 23.53 -0.05 -11.64
C ALA A 379 24.70 0.59 -12.42
N SER A 380 25.88 -0.05 -12.45
CA SER A 380 27.05 0.45 -13.17
C SER A 380 26.90 0.42 -14.70
N LEU A 381 26.07 -0.46 -15.24
CA LEU A 381 25.82 -0.57 -16.68
C LEU A 381 24.99 0.58 -17.27
N TYR A 382 24.35 1.36 -16.43
CA TYR A 382 23.48 2.46 -16.83
C TYR A 382 24.08 3.82 -16.45
N ALA A 383 25.31 4.06 -16.89
CA ALA A 383 26.26 5.09 -16.45
C ALA A 383 25.81 6.57 -16.49
N GLY A 384 24.57 6.88 -16.83
CA GLY A 384 24.06 8.25 -16.81
C GLY A 384 23.20 8.63 -15.60
N VAL A 385 22.79 7.65 -14.75
CA VAL A 385 21.73 7.85 -13.76
C VAL A 385 22.05 7.26 -12.39
N LEU A 386 23.29 6.82 -12.18
CA LEU A 386 23.69 6.14 -10.95
C LEU A 386 23.76 7.06 -9.74
N VAL A 387 23.12 6.63 -8.66
CA VAL A 387 23.44 7.13 -7.31
C VAL A 387 24.63 6.32 -6.78
N PRO A 388 25.80 6.96 -6.56
CA PRO A 388 26.97 6.24 -6.05
C PRO A 388 26.66 5.57 -4.70
N GLY A 389 27.04 4.30 -4.56
CA GLY A 389 27.05 3.60 -3.28
C GLY A 389 25.88 2.64 -3.00
N THR A 390 24.96 2.42 -3.94
CA THR A 390 23.88 1.42 -3.76
C THR A 390 24.11 0.22 -4.66
N ALA A 391 24.28 -0.95 -4.04
CA ALA A 391 24.29 -2.22 -4.77
C ALA A 391 22.88 -2.53 -5.32
N PRO A 392 22.73 -3.18 -6.49
CA PRO A 392 21.43 -3.53 -7.06
C PRO A 392 20.53 -4.30 -6.11
N THR A 393 21.09 -5.15 -5.29
CA THR A 393 20.41 -5.95 -4.25
C THR A 393 20.02 -5.14 -3.01
N GLY A 394 20.41 -3.87 -2.92
CA GLY A 394 20.05 -2.98 -1.81
C GLY A 394 19.16 -1.78 -2.21
N GLN A 395 18.76 -1.70 -3.49
CA GLN A 395 17.90 -0.62 -3.97
C GLN A 395 16.42 -0.93 -3.77
N THR A 396 15.70 0.04 -3.24
CA THR A 396 14.25 0.00 -3.08
C THR A 396 13.57 0.61 -4.30
N ILE A 397 13.47 -0.17 -5.39
CA ILE A 397 12.94 0.32 -6.67
C ILE A 397 11.47 0.68 -6.53
N SER A 398 11.14 1.94 -6.80
CA SER A 398 9.78 2.49 -6.76
C SER A 398 9.22 2.84 -8.13
N GLY A 399 10.05 2.99 -9.15
CA GLY A 399 9.63 3.34 -10.50
C GLY A 399 10.71 3.17 -11.55
N TYR A 400 10.29 3.20 -12.83
CA TYR A 400 11.16 3.05 -13.98
C TYR A 400 10.62 3.82 -15.18
N SER A 401 11.51 4.31 -16.05
CA SER A 401 11.19 4.91 -17.33
C SER A 401 12.26 4.65 -18.38
N SER A 402 11.83 4.26 -19.58
CA SER A 402 12.63 4.19 -20.81
C SER A 402 12.17 5.19 -21.88
N ASP A 403 11.26 6.11 -21.53
CA ASP A 403 10.60 7.00 -22.50
C ASP A 403 11.36 8.29 -22.78
N PHE A 404 12.40 8.57 -22.02
CA PHE A 404 13.21 9.76 -22.23
C PHE A 404 14.35 9.50 -23.24
N LYS A 405 14.55 10.42 -24.17
CA LYS A 405 15.58 10.30 -25.19
C LYS A 405 16.97 10.23 -24.58
N GLY A 406 17.68 9.14 -24.80
CA GLY A 406 19.05 8.91 -24.32
C GLY A 406 19.18 8.64 -22.82
N HIS A 407 18.05 8.46 -22.10
CA HIS A 407 18.06 8.21 -20.65
C HIS A 407 17.17 7.04 -20.27
N LEU A 408 17.72 6.07 -19.56
CA LEU A 408 16.98 5.09 -18.78
C LEU A 408 16.98 5.56 -17.33
N CYS A 409 15.82 5.59 -16.71
CA CYS A 409 15.65 6.09 -15.35
C CYS A 409 14.99 5.04 -14.47
N TRP A 410 15.57 4.79 -13.31
CA TRP A 410 14.84 4.11 -12.23
C TRP A 410 14.89 4.96 -10.97
N ALA A 411 13.79 4.99 -10.26
CA ALA A 411 13.67 5.74 -9.02
C ALA A 411 13.79 4.79 -7.83
N ASP A 412 14.77 5.03 -6.97
CA ASP A 412 14.81 4.44 -5.65
C ASP A 412 13.79 5.11 -4.73
N TYR A 413 13.15 4.36 -3.84
CA TYR A 413 12.09 4.90 -2.97
C TYR A 413 12.59 6.00 -2.03
N PHE A 414 13.82 5.91 -1.53
CA PHE A 414 14.38 6.87 -0.57
C PHE A 414 15.21 7.95 -1.24
N THR A 415 16.04 7.60 -2.22
CA THR A 415 17.00 8.52 -2.85
C THR A 415 16.51 9.08 -4.18
N GLY A 416 15.53 8.47 -4.80
CA GLY A 416 14.93 8.90 -6.07
C GLY A 416 15.81 8.62 -7.29
N THR A 417 15.69 9.49 -8.29
CA THR A 417 16.49 9.49 -9.52
C THR A 417 16.92 10.94 -9.88
N PRO A 418 18.14 11.15 -10.41
CA PRO A 418 18.59 12.49 -10.78
C PRO A 418 17.92 13.03 -12.05
N PHE A 419 17.39 12.14 -12.91
CA PHE A 419 16.72 12.52 -14.15
C PHE A 419 15.30 11.90 -14.22
N PRO A 420 14.32 12.68 -14.73
CA PRO A 420 14.40 14.09 -15.08
C PRO A 420 14.56 14.98 -13.83
N ALA A 421 15.03 16.23 -13.99
CA ALA A 421 15.14 17.16 -12.87
C ALA A 421 13.76 17.42 -12.25
N GLN A 422 13.62 17.16 -10.95
CA GLN A 422 12.35 17.38 -10.25
C GLN A 422 12.11 18.88 -10.05
N PRO A 423 10.96 19.43 -10.47
CA PRO A 423 10.59 20.81 -10.14
C PRO A 423 10.42 21.00 -8.62
N SER A 424 10.97 22.07 -8.06
CA SER A 424 10.93 22.35 -6.61
C SER A 424 9.49 22.48 -6.07
N ARG A 425 8.54 22.97 -6.88
CA ARG A 425 7.11 23.03 -6.51
C ARG A 425 6.47 21.67 -6.16
N LEU A 426 7.13 20.55 -6.46
CA LEU A 426 6.64 19.21 -6.16
C LEU A 426 7.10 18.71 -4.78
N GLU A 427 8.07 19.35 -4.14
CA GLU A 427 8.66 18.92 -2.87
C GLU A 427 7.61 18.77 -1.75
N ASP A 428 6.72 19.75 -1.63
CA ASP A 428 5.73 19.86 -0.56
C ASP A 428 4.34 19.31 -0.93
N ARG A 429 4.23 18.51 -2.02
CA ARG A 429 2.95 17.89 -2.38
C ARG A 429 2.38 17.10 -1.20
N PRO A 430 1.07 17.22 -0.92
CA PRO A 430 0.50 16.63 0.26
C PRO A 430 0.60 15.10 0.26
N MET A 431 0.66 14.51 1.45
CA MET A 431 0.51 13.08 1.69
C MET A 431 -0.95 12.77 2.04
N SER A 432 -1.48 11.62 1.63
CA SER A 432 -2.82 11.21 2.07
C SER A 432 -2.87 11.05 3.59
N LEU A 433 -4.01 11.37 4.17
CA LEU A 433 -4.22 11.17 5.61
C LEU A 433 -4.09 9.69 5.99
N TRP A 434 -4.51 8.78 5.11
CA TRP A 434 -4.35 7.35 5.31
C TRP A 434 -2.88 6.93 5.40
N ASN A 435 -2.01 7.41 4.49
CA ASN A 435 -0.58 7.11 4.55
C ASN A 435 0.07 7.72 5.81
N ALA A 436 -0.29 8.95 6.18
CA ALA A 436 0.20 9.56 7.40
C ALA A 436 -0.23 8.76 8.65
N ALA A 437 -1.50 8.31 8.69
CA ALA A 437 -2.00 7.45 9.74
C ALA A 437 -1.24 6.11 9.80
N LEU A 438 -0.88 5.52 8.66
CA LEU A 438 -0.07 4.30 8.61
C LEU A 438 1.31 4.53 9.24
N GLU A 439 1.98 5.63 8.92
CA GLU A 439 3.29 5.96 9.48
C GLU A 439 3.23 6.20 11.01
N VAL A 440 2.16 6.86 11.48
CA VAL A 440 1.88 7.05 12.92
C VAL A 440 1.61 5.71 13.60
N HIS A 441 0.68 4.91 13.06
CA HIS A 441 0.25 3.64 13.65
C HIS A 441 1.38 2.61 13.72
N THR A 442 2.27 2.65 12.76
CA THR A 442 3.44 1.77 12.72
C THR A 442 4.65 2.33 13.46
N GLY A 443 4.57 3.53 14.00
CA GLY A 443 5.64 4.18 14.75
C GLY A 443 6.78 4.74 13.91
N ARG A 444 6.75 4.57 12.57
CA ARG A 444 7.83 5.00 11.67
C ARG A 444 7.99 6.51 11.59
N ILE A 445 6.91 7.25 11.80
CA ILE A 445 6.94 8.72 11.79
C ILE A 445 7.80 9.31 12.92
N TYR A 446 7.93 8.61 14.03
CA TYR A 446 8.66 9.11 15.19
C TYR A 446 10.16 8.83 15.11
N MET A 447 10.53 7.74 14.46
CA MET A 447 11.91 7.23 14.44
C MET A 447 12.13 6.42 13.16
N GLY A 448 13.33 6.38 12.61
CA GLY A 448 13.67 5.54 11.44
C GLY A 448 13.29 4.07 11.64
N SER A 449 13.14 3.33 10.55
CA SER A 449 12.50 2.00 10.51
C SER A 449 12.99 1.00 11.58
N ILE A 450 14.30 0.94 11.86
CA ILE A 450 14.86 0.00 12.84
C ILE A 450 14.44 0.38 14.26
N VAL A 451 14.56 1.67 14.62
CA VAL A 451 14.24 2.15 15.96
C VAL A 451 12.73 2.08 16.23
N SER A 452 11.90 2.21 15.19
CA SER A 452 10.45 2.08 15.34
C SER A 452 10.02 0.68 15.81
N PHE A 453 10.74 -0.38 15.45
CA PHE A 453 10.45 -1.73 15.96
C PHE A 453 10.65 -1.83 17.46
N ALA A 454 11.77 -1.33 17.97
CA ALA A 454 12.04 -1.29 19.42
C ALA A 454 11.02 -0.41 20.15
N PHE A 455 10.68 0.74 19.59
CA PHE A 455 9.68 1.65 20.14
C PHE A 455 8.31 0.98 20.27
N ILE A 456 7.77 0.37 19.22
CA ILE A 456 6.48 -0.32 19.26
C ILE A 456 6.50 -1.52 20.22
N PHE A 457 7.62 -2.26 20.26
CA PHE A 457 7.77 -3.38 21.18
C PHE A 457 7.68 -2.91 22.65
N VAL A 458 8.38 -1.85 23.00
CA VAL A 458 8.33 -1.25 24.36
C VAL A 458 6.94 -0.71 24.67
N MET A 459 6.31 0.00 23.73
CA MET A 459 4.97 0.54 23.90
C MET A 459 3.92 -0.55 24.10
N GLY A 460 4.02 -1.68 23.39
CA GLY A 460 3.16 -2.84 23.59
C GLY A 460 3.26 -3.41 25.02
N ILE A 461 4.47 -3.61 25.51
CA ILE A 461 4.71 -4.07 26.90
C ILE A 461 4.12 -3.07 27.91
N LEU A 462 4.40 -1.79 27.74
CA LEU A 462 3.90 -0.76 28.66
C LEU A 462 2.37 -0.71 28.68
N LEU A 463 1.72 -0.84 27.53
CA LEU A 463 0.26 -0.87 27.43
C LEU A 463 -0.32 -2.08 28.16
N VAL A 464 0.24 -3.27 27.97
CA VAL A 464 -0.18 -4.49 28.70
C VAL A 464 -0.02 -4.31 30.22
N ILE A 465 1.11 -3.75 30.67
CA ILE A 465 1.34 -3.48 32.11
C ILE A 465 0.28 -2.50 32.65
N VAL A 466 -0.05 -1.45 31.90
CA VAL A 466 -1.05 -0.45 32.33
C VAL A 466 -2.44 -1.08 32.40
N LEU A 467 -2.85 -1.87 31.41
CA LEU A 467 -4.14 -2.57 31.43
C LEU A 467 -4.25 -3.55 32.61
N VAL A 468 -3.22 -4.40 32.82
CA VAL A 468 -3.19 -5.35 33.93
C VAL A 468 -3.16 -4.65 35.29
N SER A 469 -2.39 -3.57 35.41
CA SER A 469 -2.34 -2.79 36.65
C SER A 469 -3.70 -2.12 36.95
N GLY A 470 -4.40 -1.62 35.95
CA GLY A 470 -5.74 -1.04 36.10
C GLY A 470 -6.77 -2.06 36.61
N LYS A 471 -6.72 -3.30 36.11
CA LYS A 471 -7.60 -4.39 36.62
C LYS A 471 -7.34 -4.74 38.07
N LYS A 472 -6.11 -4.58 38.58
CA LYS A 472 -5.70 -4.90 39.97
C LYS A 472 -6.06 -3.80 40.98
N LEU A 473 -6.54 -2.63 40.51
CA LEU A 473 -7.00 -1.50 41.34
C LEU A 473 -8.45 -1.68 41.75
#